data_f051fab9834ba7ca70b4e6232ee81df5
#
_entry.id   f051fab9834ba7ca70b4e6232ee81df5
#
_cell.length_a   1.000
_cell.length_b   1.000
_cell.length_c   1.000
_cell.angle_alpha   90.00
_cell.angle_beta   90.00
_cell.angle_gamma   90.00
#
_symmetry.space_group_name_H-M   'P 1'
#
loop_
_entity.id
_entity.type
_entity.pdbx_description
1 polymer ?
#
loop_
_entity_poly.entity_id
_entity_poly.type
_entity_poly.pdbx_seq_one_letter_code
_entity_poly.pdbx_strand_id
1 'polypeptide(L)'
;NYADNNRWELRNRTSLNLGETALPADIREWSANLFVNQVIKYTGEALKDSTELLKTSSRTYIPFVILGDASEYYHHEMYHLLASRAIDALQKVSWFDTDSLVKKDIMGIYGQMINTYRKMPDREDAAVLTMLDYMAWRNREGDVLLRPRAVKEGESEAPNQYLRALDRIIKDYAKRDVCAEAYLAKARYYRNMRKYPEALQPCDEAISLYPDYKRISALRELKESILQPQLNLTASKATYPGDSLKLRVTHRNLDGFTVNLFHTTLLKEETDMPRIN
;
A
#
# COMPACT_ATOMS: atom_id res chain seq x y z
N ASN A 1 20.09 -1.49 0.78
CA ASN A 1 20.54 -2.35 1.89
C ASN A 1 21.44 -1.66 2.91
N TYR A 2 22.56 -0.97 2.50
CA TYR A 2 23.43 -0.30 3.48
C TYR A 2 22.71 0.81 4.23
N ALA A 3 22.03 1.70 3.53
CA ALA A 3 21.28 2.79 4.12
C ALA A 3 20.16 2.30 5.06
N ASP A 4 19.47 1.21 4.71
CA ASP A 4 18.42 0.62 5.55
C ASP A 4 18.98 0.04 6.86
N ASN A 5 20.12 -0.62 6.80
CA ASN A 5 20.73 -1.25 7.96
C ASN A 5 21.43 -0.25 8.90
N ASN A 6 21.83 0.93 8.37
CA ASN A 6 22.59 1.92 9.11
C ASN A 6 21.86 3.25 9.29
N ARG A 7 20.53 3.21 9.36
CA ARG A 7 19.65 4.38 9.42
C ARG A 7 20.02 5.39 10.51
N TRP A 8 20.21 4.89 11.72
CA TRP A 8 20.52 5.76 12.87
C TRP A 8 21.86 6.46 12.70
N GLU A 9 22.86 5.72 12.24
CA GLU A 9 24.23 6.25 12.01
C GLU A 9 24.22 7.32 10.92
N LEU A 10 23.57 7.04 9.79
CA LEU A 10 23.46 7.96 8.67
C LEU A 10 22.75 9.27 9.04
N ARG A 11 21.71 9.18 9.84
CA ARG A 11 20.95 10.35 10.30
C ARG A 11 21.80 11.31 11.14
N ASN A 12 22.76 10.78 11.89
CA ASN A 12 23.60 11.56 12.78
C ASN A 12 24.93 12.03 12.13
N ARG A 13 25.19 11.63 10.87
CA ARG A 13 26.34 12.11 10.13
C ARG A 13 26.14 13.55 9.67
N THR A 14 27.23 14.33 9.74
CA THR A 14 27.24 15.69 9.20
C THR A 14 26.97 15.65 7.69
N SER A 15 26.10 16.54 7.21
CA SER A 15 25.86 16.70 5.77
C SER A 15 27.14 17.08 5.05
N LEU A 16 27.47 16.32 4.01
CA LEU A 16 28.60 16.62 3.15
C LEU A 16 28.12 17.47 1.97
N ASN A 17 28.58 18.71 1.92
CA ASN A 17 28.43 19.57 0.75
C ASN A 17 29.70 19.41 -0.10
N LEU A 18 29.65 18.48 -1.06
CA LEU A 18 30.83 18.12 -1.83
C LEU A 18 31.25 19.19 -2.84
N GLY A 19 30.37 20.16 -3.17
CA GLY A 19 30.67 21.14 -4.21
C GLY A 19 31.14 20.47 -5.52
N GLU A 20 32.33 20.80 -5.97
CA GLU A 20 33.01 20.16 -7.11
C GLU A 20 33.85 18.93 -6.70
N THR A 21 33.86 18.55 -5.43
CA THR A 21 34.67 17.45 -4.92
C THR A 21 34.12 16.10 -5.39
N ALA A 22 35.02 15.19 -5.74
CA ALA A 22 34.63 13.84 -6.15
C ALA A 22 33.90 13.11 -5.02
N LEU A 23 32.93 12.26 -5.41
CA LEU A 23 32.22 11.38 -4.47
C LEU A 23 33.20 10.49 -3.69
N PRO A 24 33.06 10.35 -2.36
CA PRO A 24 33.83 9.37 -1.61
C PRO A 24 33.66 7.98 -2.22
N ALA A 25 34.81 7.28 -2.43
CA ALA A 25 34.78 5.93 -3.00
C ALA A 25 34.11 4.91 -2.08
N ASP A 26 34.22 5.12 -0.77
CA ASP A 26 33.61 4.25 0.23
C ASP A 26 32.19 4.76 0.59
N ILE A 27 31.19 3.95 0.30
CA ILE A 27 29.78 4.22 0.64
C ILE A 27 29.57 4.47 2.14
N ARG A 28 30.46 3.95 2.99
CA ARG A 28 30.42 4.16 4.44
C ARG A 28 30.76 5.59 4.85
N GLU A 29 31.36 6.38 3.95
CA GLU A 29 31.66 7.78 4.18
C GLU A 29 30.52 8.71 3.73
N TRP A 30 29.52 8.15 3.05
CA TRP A 30 28.41 8.94 2.53
C TRP A 30 27.49 9.42 3.65
N SER A 31 27.09 10.68 3.58
CA SER A 31 26.07 11.27 4.43
C SER A 31 24.66 11.00 3.88
N ALA A 32 23.64 11.20 4.71
CA ALA A 32 22.24 10.96 4.34
C ALA A 32 21.83 11.75 3.08
N ASN A 33 22.15 13.05 3.01
CA ASN A 33 21.85 13.89 1.85
C ASN A 33 22.55 13.40 0.57
N LEU A 34 23.75 12.85 0.70
CA LEU A 34 24.48 12.31 -0.44
C LEU A 34 23.78 11.04 -0.98
N PHE A 35 23.31 10.15 -0.11
CA PHE A 35 22.49 9.01 -0.52
C PHE A 35 21.23 9.47 -1.27
N VAL A 36 20.50 10.44 -0.73
CA VAL A 36 19.29 11.00 -1.38
C VAL A 36 19.64 11.51 -2.78
N ASN A 37 20.65 12.38 -2.89
CA ASN A 37 21.04 13.00 -4.16
C ASN A 37 21.48 11.96 -5.20
N GLN A 38 22.25 10.94 -4.78
CA GLN A 38 22.68 9.89 -5.71
C GLN A 38 21.54 8.99 -6.15
N VAL A 39 20.60 8.65 -5.26
CA VAL A 39 19.41 7.87 -5.66
C VAL A 39 18.58 8.68 -6.65
N ILE A 40 18.30 9.96 -6.39
CA ILE A 40 17.60 10.86 -7.33
C ILE A 40 18.31 10.88 -8.69
N LYS A 41 19.62 11.08 -8.69
CA LYS A 41 20.42 11.11 -9.92
C LYS A 41 20.29 9.82 -10.72
N TYR A 42 20.56 8.66 -10.10
CA TYR A 42 20.55 7.39 -10.81
C TYR A 42 19.16 6.95 -11.25
N THR A 43 18.11 7.27 -10.48
CA THR A 43 16.72 7.00 -10.89
C THR A 43 16.34 7.86 -12.10
N GLY A 44 16.75 9.13 -12.14
CA GLY A 44 16.56 10.02 -13.29
C GLY A 44 17.31 9.53 -14.53
N GLU A 45 18.57 9.11 -14.38
CA GLU A 45 19.37 8.54 -15.48
C GLU A 45 18.76 7.25 -16.03
N ALA A 46 18.27 6.37 -15.16
CA ALA A 46 17.63 5.11 -15.55
C ALA A 46 16.35 5.30 -16.36
N LEU A 47 15.63 6.42 -16.19
CA LEU A 47 14.37 6.71 -16.87
C LEU A 47 14.52 7.71 -18.04
N LYS A 48 15.75 8.16 -18.33
CA LYS A 48 16.00 9.21 -19.32
C LYS A 48 15.45 8.87 -20.72
N ASP A 49 15.67 7.64 -21.17
CA ASP A 49 15.29 7.20 -22.50
C ASP A 49 13.96 6.42 -22.49
N SER A 50 12.90 7.04 -21.94
CA SER A 50 11.60 6.42 -21.78
C SER A 50 11.03 5.82 -23.08
N THR A 51 11.29 6.43 -24.23
CA THR A 51 10.83 5.94 -25.54
C THR A 51 11.43 4.57 -25.88
N GLU A 52 12.72 4.37 -25.60
CA GLU A 52 13.39 3.09 -25.84
C GLU A 52 12.97 2.04 -24.80
N LEU A 53 12.82 2.46 -23.56
CA LEU A 53 12.34 1.59 -22.47
C LEU A 53 10.91 1.07 -22.70
N LEU A 54 10.05 1.84 -23.35
CA LEU A 54 8.69 1.42 -23.75
C LEU A 54 8.71 0.35 -24.85
N LYS A 55 9.73 0.33 -25.70
CA LYS A 55 9.89 -0.69 -26.75
C LYS A 55 10.61 -1.94 -26.26
N THR A 56 11.40 -1.83 -25.20
CA THR A 56 12.20 -2.92 -24.66
C THR A 56 11.35 -3.81 -23.76
N SER A 57 11.31 -5.11 -24.04
CA SER A 57 10.56 -6.07 -23.23
C SER A 57 11.37 -6.53 -22.02
N SER A 58 10.78 -6.47 -20.83
CA SER A 58 11.35 -7.01 -19.59
C SER A 58 11.46 -8.55 -19.62
N ARG A 59 10.71 -9.23 -20.49
CA ARG A 59 10.81 -10.71 -20.69
C ARG A 59 12.18 -11.15 -21.15
N THR A 60 12.92 -10.30 -21.85
CA THR A 60 14.30 -10.60 -22.31
C THR A 60 15.25 -10.85 -21.15
N TYR A 61 14.90 -10.39 -19.95
CA TYR A 61 15.73 -10.48 -18.75
C TYR A 61 15.31 -11.59 -17.78
N ILE A 62 14.45 -12.52 -18.19
CA ILE A 62 14.16 -13.72 -17.43
C ILE A 62 15.42 -14.65 -17.50
N PRO A 63 15.90 -15.25 -16.38
CA PRO A 63 15.27 -15.37 -15.07
C PRO A 63 15.61 -14.27 -14.04
N PHE A 64 16.36 -13.25 -14.41
CA PHE A 64 16.78 -12.18 -13.48
C PHE A 64 15.60 -11.27 -13.03
N VAL A 65 14.53 -11.24 -13.84
CA VAL A 65 13.31 -10.50 -13.57
C VAL A 65 12.15 -11.47 -13.37
N ILE A 66 11.49 -11.35 -12.22
CA ILE A 66 10.23 -12.06 -11.95
C ILE A 66 9.09 -11.13 -12.36
N LEU A 67 8.30 -11.59 -13.33
CA LEU A 67 7.14 -10.83 -13.81
C LEU A 67 5.97 -11.05 -12.84
N GLY A 68 5.43 -9.98 -12.30
CA GLY A 68 4.20 -10.02 -11.50
C GLY A 68 2.95 -10.08 -12.40
N ASP A 69 1.80 -10.45 -11.81
CA ASP A 69 0.51 -10.59 -12.51
C ASP A 69 0.08 -9.32 -13.25
N ALA A 70 0.41 -8.15 -12.70
CA ALA A 70 0.08 -6.86 -13.32
C ALA A 70 0.95 -6.53 -14.55
N SER A 71 2.07 -7.23 -14.78
CA SER A 71 3.02 -6.92 -15.86
C SER A 71 2.40 -7.01 -17.26
N GLU A 72 1.37 -7.82 -17.44
CA GLU A 72 0.62 -7.94 -18.70
C GLU A 72 -0.06 -6.62 -19.08
N TYR A 73 -0.65 -5.92 -18.11
CA TYR A 73 -1.30 -4.63 -18.35
C TYR A 73 -0.33 -3.54 -18.82
N TYR A 74 0.95 -3.69 -18.45
CA TYR A 74 2.06 -2.84 -18.90
C TYR A 74 2.82 -3.43 -20.08
N HIS A 75 2.26 -4.43 -20.76
CA HIS A 75 2.84 -5.13 -21.92
C HIS A 75 4.28 -5.61 -21.70
N HIS A 76 4.63 -5.92 -20.45
CA HIS A 76 5.97 -6.32 -20.04
C HIS A 76 7.07 -5.32 -20.43
N GLU A 77 6.78 -4.03 -20.41
CA GLU A 77 7.73 -3.00 -20.76
C GLU A 77 8.81 -2.81 -19.70
N MET A 78 10.02 -2.52 -20.15
CA MET A 78 11.13 -2.16 -19.26
C MET A 78 10.86 -0.82 -18.54
N TYR A 79 10.14 0.11 -19.20
CA TYR A 79 9.79 1.40 -18.61
C TYR A 79 9.01 1.25 -17.29
N HIS A 80 7.97 0.43 -17.27
CA HIS A 80 7.21 0.18 -16.03
C HIS A 80 8.08 -0.44 -14.95
N LEU A 81 8.90 -1.44 -15.30
CA LEU A 81 9.78 -2.11 -14.37
C LEU A 81 10.76 -1.13 -13.71
N LEU A 82 11.47 -0.34 -14.53
CA LEU A 82 12.46 0.61 -14.02
C LEU A 82 11.81 1.76 -13.24
N ALA A 83 10.66 2.28 -13.70
CA ALA A 83 9.93 3.32 -12.98
C ALA A 83 9.45 2.84 -11.60
N SER A 84 8.92 1.61 -11.51
CA SER A 84 8.53 1.01 -10.23
C SER A 84 9.73 0.83 -9.31
N ARG A 85 10.87 0.35 -9.82
CA ARG A 85 12.11 0.20 -9.05
C ARG A 85 12.71 1.55 -8.61
N ALA A 86 12.59 2.58 -9.45
CA ALA A 86 12.99 3.94 -9.11
C ALA A 86 12.15 4.48 -7.93
N ILE A 87 10.82 4.31 -8.00
CA ILE A 87 9.91 4.69 -6.91
C ILE A 87 10.26 3.93 -5.62
N ASP A 88 10.48 2.61 -5.68
CA ASP A 88 10.88 1.80 -4.53
C ASP A 88 12.19 2.30 -3.91
N ALA A 89 13.18 2.62 -4.74
CA ALA A 89 14.48 3.12 -4.29
C ALA A 89 14.34 4.49 -3.62
N LEU A 90 13.57 5.39 -4.21
CA LEU A 90 13.28 6.71 -3.65
C LEU A 90 12.51 6.61 -2.31
N GLN A 91 11.54 5.72 -2.20
CA GLN A 91 10.82 5.49 -0.94
C GLN A 91 11.75 5.01 0.19
N LYS A 92 12.78 4.22 -0.13
CA LYS A 92 13.75 3.74 0.87
C LYS A 92 14.62 4.84 1.44
N VAL A 93 14.82 5.94 0.73
CA VAL A 93 15.62 7.09 1.19
C VAL A 93 14.77 8.29 1.61
N SER A 94 13.44 8.22 1.45
CA SER A 94 12.52 9.33 1.72
C SER A 94 12.58 9.85 3.15
N TRP A 95 12.91 9.01 4.11
CA TRP A 95 12.98 9.38 5.52
C TRP A 95 14.30 10.10 5.92
N PHE A 96 15.27 10.18 4.99
CA PHE A 96 16.43 11.06 5.09
C PHE A 96 16.20 12.44 4.44
N ASP A 97 15.14 12.57 3.63
CA ASP A 97 14.87 13.75 2.82
C ASP A 97 14.17 14.83 3.65
N THR A 98 14.91 15.86 4.05
CA THR A 98 14.39 16.99 4.80
C THR A 98 13.67 18.02 3.91
N ASP A 99 13.99 18.05 2.61
CA ASP A 99 13.56 19.10 1.69
C ASP A 99 12.42 18.67 0.77
N SER A 100 11.88 17.48 0.98
CA SER A 100 10.82 16.88 0.16
C SER A 100 11.18 16.69 -1.32
N LEU A 101 12.47 16.60 -1.64
CA LEU A 101 12.97 16.37 -3.00
C LEU A 101 12.55 15.00 -3.52
N VAL A 102 12.73 13.96 -2.70
CA VAL A 102 12.32 12.59 -3.01
C VAL A 102 10.82 12.52 -3.31
N LYS A 103 10.00 13.20 -2.50
CA LYS A 103 8.56 13.25 -2.71
C LYS A 103 8.19 13.89 -4.05
N LYS A 104 8.87 14.98 -4.44
CA LYS A 104 8.68 15.63 -5.73
C LYS A 104 9.06 14.72 -6.89
N ASP A 105 10.17 13.98 -6.76
CA ASP A 105 10.62 13.05 -7.79
C ASP A 105 9.67 11.87 -7.95
N ILE A 106 9.21 11.27 -6.87
CA ILE A 106 8.19 10.19 -6.92
C ILE A 106 6.92 10.70 -7.63
N MET A 107 6.44 11.90 -7.27
CA MET A 107 5.28 12.51 -7.94
C MET A 107 5.55 12.76 -9.44
N GLY A 108 6.77 13.20 -9.77
CA GLY A 108 7.21 13.40 -11.14
C GLY A 108 7.20 12.11 -11.96
N ILE A 109 7.74 11.02 -11.41
CA ILE A 109 7.76 9.70 -12.06
C ILE A 109 6.33 9.20 -12.31
N TYR A 110 5.46 9.22 -11.29
CA TYR A 110 4.05 8.83 -11.46
C TYR A 110 3.33 9.70 -12.50
N GLY A 111 3.57 11.03 -12.46
CA GLY A 111 3.00 11.96 -13.43
C GLY A 111 3.43 11.65 -14.87
N GLN A 112 4.71 11.35 -15.09
CA GLN A 112 5.23 10.94 -16.38
C GLN A 112 4.63 9.61 -16.85
N MET A 113 4.58 8.59 -15.99
CA MET A 113 3.96 7.30 -16.31
C MET A 113 2.49 7.46 -16.72
N ILE A 114 1.69 8.15 -15.91
CA ILE A 114 0.26 8.38 -16.19
C ILE A 114 0.09 9.12 -17.52
N ASN A 115 0.86 10.20 -17.75
CA ASN A 115 0.77 10.97 -19.00
C ASN A 115 1.20 10.15 -20.22
N THR A 116 2.20 9.28 -20.08
CA THR A 116 2.67 8.40 -21.15
C THR A 116 1.58 7.39 -21.49
N TYR A 117 1.05 6.67 -20.51
CA TYR A 117 0.04 5.63 -20.76
C TYR A 117 -1.29 6.20 -21.28
N ARG A 118 -1.73 7.37 -20.80
CA ARG A 118 -2.94 8.02 -21.30
C ARG A 118 -2.88 8.42 -22.77
N LYS A 119 -1.69 8.64 -23.31
CA LYS A 119 -1.50 8.99 -24.73
C LYS A 119 -1.47 7.76 -25.64
N MET A 120 -1.41 6.57 -25.09
CA MET A 120 -1.31 5.30 -25.80
C MET A 120 -2.67 4.58 -25.72
N PRO A 121 -3.41 4.42 -26.84
CA PRO A 121 -4.77 3.87 -26.80
C PRO A 121 -4.88 2.45 -26.25
N ASP A 122 -3.80 1.67 -26.37
CA ASP A 122 -3.71 0.28 -25.90
C ASP A 122 -3.17 0.16 -24.46
N ARG A 123 -2.98 1.28 -23.76
CA ARG A 123 -2.40 1.36 -22.40
C ARG A 123 -3.33 1.99 -21.37
N GLU A 124 -4.62 2.03 -21.65
CA GLU A 124 -5.60 2.60 -20.71
C GLU A 124 -5.60 1.86 -19.36
N ASP A 125 -5.48 0.53 -19.37
CA ASP A 125 -5.42 -0.27 -18.16
C ASP A 125 -4.17 0.03 -17.33
N ALA A 126 -3.02 0.19 -17.98
CA ALA A 126 -1.78 0.63 -17.35
C ALA A 126 -1.93 2.01 -16.71
N ALA A 127 -2.61 2.94 -17.40
CA ALA A 127 -2.88 4.26 -16.84
C ALA A 127 -3.75 4.19 -15.58
N VAL A 128 -4.80 3.36 -15.58
CA VAL A 128 -5.69 3.16 -14.42
C VAL A 128 -4.90 2.60 -13.24
N LEU A 129 -4.13 1.52 -13.44
CA LEU A 129 -3.33 0.91 -12.38
C LEU A 129 -2.29 1.89 -11.82
N THR A 130 -1.60 2.63 -12.69
CA THR A 130 -0.62 3.63 -12.25
C THR A 130 -1.27 4.75 -11.45
N MET A 131 -2.47 5.21 -11.84
CA MET A 131 -3.23 6.19 -11.06
C MET A 131 -3.62 5.65 -9.69
N LEU A 132 -4.05 4.39 -9.60
CA LEU A 132 -4.41 3.75 -8.33
C LEU A 132 -3.18 3.63 -7.41
N ASP A 133 -2.03 3.21 -7.93
CA ASP A 133 -0.78 3.12 -7.18
C ASP A 133 -0.33 4.50 -6.67
N TYR A 134 -0.43 5.52 -7.53
CA TYR A 134 -0.12 6.90 -7.14
C TYR A 134 -1.04 7.39 -6.01
N MET A 135 -2.35 7.14 -6.11
CA MET A 135 -3.31 7.53 -5.07
C MET A 135 -3.07 6.77 -3.77
N ALA A 136 -2.76 5.47 -3.85
CA ALA A 136 -2.45 4.65 -2.69
C ALA A 136 -1.17 5.14 -1.98
N TRP A 137 -0.14 5.48 -2.75
CA TRP A 137 1.10 6.05 -2.23
C TRP A 137 0.84 7.39 -1.54
N ARG A 138 0.15 8.33 -2.18
CA ARG A 138 -0.19 9.63 -1.59
C ARG A 138 -1.00 9.49 -0.29
N ASN A 139 -1.95 8.57 -0.26
CA ASN A 139 -2.77 8.32 0.93
C ASN A 139 -1.94 7.77 2.09
N ARG A 140 -0.94 6.90 1.83
CA ARG A 140 -0.01 6.38 2.85
C ARG A 140 0.93 7.45 3.39
N GLU A 141 1.52 8.25 2.51
CA GLU A 141 2.41 9.36 2.89
C GLU A 141 1.68 10.45 3.70
N GLY A 142 0.40 10.27 3.90
CA GLY A 142 -0.40 11.19 4.71
C GLY A 142 -0.46 12.57 4.09
N ASP A 143 -0.55 12.63 2.76
CA ASP A 143 -0.78 13.88 2.06
C ASP A 143 -1.97 14.60 2.70
N VAL A 144 -1.71 15.79 3.23
CA VAL A 144 -2.72 16.62 3.93
C VAL A 144 -3.96 16.82 3.07
N LEU A 145 -3.80 16.81 1.75
CA LEU A 145 -4.89 16.94 0.78
C LEU A 145 -5.79 15.70 0.72
N LEU A 146 -5.30 14.54 1.15
CA LEU A 146 -6.05 13.27 1.14
C LEU A 146 -6.56 12.87 2.52
N ARG A 147 -6.09 13.53 3.61
CA ARG A 147 -6.59 13.27 4.96
C ARG A 147 -7.98 13.86 5.13
N PRO A 148 -8.89 13.17 5.80
CA PRO A 148 -10.11 13.80 6.30
C PRO A 148 -9.71 14.98 7.18
N ARG A 149 -10.24 16.15 6.89
CA ARG A 149 -10.14 17.28 7.81
C ARG A 149 -10.84 16.86 9.11
N ALA A 150 -10.19 17.14 10.25
CA ALA A 150 -10.87 16.93 11.53
C ALA A 150 -12.19 17.73 11.51
N VAL A 151 -13.30 17.02 11.55
CA VAL A 151 -14.65 17.62 11.52
C VAL A 151 -14.90 18.15 12.91
N LYS A 152 -15.19 19.44 13.03
CA LYS A 152 -15.70 20.01 14.27
C LYS A 152 -17.13 19.52 14.46
N GLU A 153 -17.51 19.31 15.72
CA GLU A 153 -18.87 18.91 16.08
C GLU A 153 -19.90 19.82 15.40
N GLY A 154 -20.77 19.26 14.54
CA GLY A 154 -21.77 20.00 13.77
C GLY A 154 -21.43 20.32 12.30
N GLU A 155 -20.20 20.07 11.82
CA GLU A 155 -19.85 20.19 10.40
C GLU A 155 -20.05 18.86 9.66
N SER A 156 -20.62 18.90 8.47
CA SER A 156 -20.68 17.74 7.57
C SER A 156 -19.26 17.33 7.18
N GLU A 157 -18.97 16.04 7.28
CA GLU A 157 -17.67 15.45 6.92
C GLU A 157 -17.33 15.84 5.46
N ALA A 158 -16.29 16.66 5.27
CA ALA A 158 -15.87 17.05 3.93
C ALA A 158 -15.47 15.75 3.16
N PRO A 159 -16.00 15.55 1.96
CA PRO A 159 -15.75 14.29 1.23
C PRO A 159 -14.26 14.06 1.06
N ASN A 160 -13.80 12.88 1.44
CA ASN A 160 -12.40 12.49 1.37
C ASN A 160 -11.89 12.57 -0.08
N GLN A 161 -10.81 13.31 -0.30
CA GLN A 161 -10.24 13.50 -1.64
C GLN A 161 -9.75 12.19 -2.27
N TYR A 162 -9.31 11.23 -1.45
CA TYR A 162 -8.94 9.91 -1.94
C TYR A 162 -10.15 9.17 -2.54
N LEU A 163 -11.28 9.14 -1.83
CA LEU A 163 -12.52 8.54 -2.33
C LEU A 163 -13.03 9.24 -3.58
N ARG A 164 -12.99 10.59 -3.61
CA ARG A 164 -13.35 11.34 -4.82
C ARG A 164 -12.46 11.00 -6.02
N ALA A 165 -11.17 10.79 -5.81
CA ALA A 165 -10.26 10.38 -6.88
C ALA A 165 -10.58 8.98 -7.38
N LEU A 166 -10.90 8.03 -6.48
CA LEU A 166 -11.36 6.69 -6.85
C LEU A 166 -12.68 6.74 -7.62
N ASP A 167 -13.66 7.53 -7.17
CA ASP A 167 -14.94 7.69 -7.85
C ASP A 167 -14.78 8.28 -9.25
N ARG A 168 -13.82 9.19 -9.45
CA ARG A 168 -13.48 9.72 -10.78
C ARG A 168 -12.90 8.64 -11.68
N ILE A 169 -11.96 7.83 -11.17
CA ILE A 169 -11.39 6.71 -11.94
C ILE A 169 -12.50 5.73 -12.33
N ILE A 170 -13.38 5.36 -11.40
CA ILE A 170 -14.52 4.48 -11.64
C ILE A 170 -15.41 5.03 -12.76
N LYS A 171 -15.73 6.33 -12.72
CA LYS A 171 -16.56 6.99 -13.71
C LYS A 171 -15.89 7.05 -15.10
N ASP A 172 -14.62 7.47 -15.13
CA ASP A 172 -13.92 7.75 -16.38
C ASP A 172 -13.55 6.46 -17.13
N TYR A 173 -13.34 5.35 -16.39
CA TYR A 173 -12.91 4.06 -16.93
C TYR A 173 -13.92 2.92 -16.70
N ALA A 174 -15.20 3.23 -16.53
CA ALA A 174 -16.24 2.26 -16.22
C ALA A 174 -16.38 1.11 -17.26
N LYS A 175 -15.90 1.29 -18.49
CA LYS A 175 -15.94 0.27 -19.56
C LYS A 175 -14.76 -0.70 -19.50
N ARG A 176 -13.81 -0.49 -18.60
CA ARG A 176 -12.58 -1.29 -18.49
C ARG A 176 -12.68 -2.19 -17.26
N ASP A 177 -12.41 -3.48 -17.44
CA ASP A 177 -12.49 -4.48 -16.36
C ASP A 177 -11.52 -4.17 -15.22
N VAL A 178 -10.37 -3.56 -15.55
CA VAL A 178 -9.37 -3.12 -14.55
C VAL A 178 -9.95 -2.10 -13.55
N CYS A 179 -11.08 -1.47 -13.89
CA CYS A 179 -11.80 -0.56 -12.98
C CYS A 179 -12.22 -1.27 -11.68
N ALA A 180 -12.36 -2.60 -11.68
CA ALA A 180 -12.58 -3.41 -10.49
C ALA A 180 -11.53 -3.15 -9.38
N GLU A 181 -10.28 -2.79 -9.75
CA GLU A 181 -9.23 -2.43 -8.79
C GLU A 181 -9.54 -1.11 -8.05
N ALA A 182 -10.21 -0.15 -8.69
CA ALA A 182 -10.64 1.07 -8.03
C ALA A 182 -11.73 0.79 -6.99
N TYR A 183 -12.68 -0.10 -7.32
CA TYR A 183 -13.68 -0.58 -6.36
C TYR A 183 -13.02 -1.34 -5.19
N LEU A 184 -12.03 -2.18 -5.46
CA LEU A 184 -11.26 -2.89 -4.43
C LEU A 184 -10.53 -1.91 -3.50
N ALA A 185 -9.91 -0.86 -4.06
CA ALA A 185 -9.27 0.19 -3.28
C ALA A 185 -10.27 0.94 -2.39
N LYS A 186 -11.46 1.25 -2.90
CA LYS A 186 -12.57 1.90 -2.18
C LYS A 186 -13.09 1.01 -1.05
N ALA A 187 -13.32 -0.28 -1.32
CA ALA A 187 -13.76 -1.25 -0.32
C ALA A 187 -12.72 -1.42 0.81
N ARG A 188 -11.44 -1.55 0.45
CA ARG A 188 -10.35 -1.63 1.43
C ARG A 188 -10.25 -0.37 2.29
N TYR A 189 -10.45 0.80 1.71
CA TYR A 189 -10.46 2.04 2.46
C TYR A 189 -11.55 2.03 3.54
N TYR A 190 -12.81 1.72 3.17
CA TYR A 190 -13.92 1.66 4.12
C TYR A 190 -13.72 0.57 5.17
N ARG A 191 -13.23 -0.63 4.79
CA ARG A 191 -12.89 -1.69 5.75
C ARG A 191 -11.87 -1.23 6.79
N ASN A 192 -10.80 -0.52 6.35
CA ASN A 192 -9.76 0.00 7.25
C ASN A 192 -10.31 1.06 8.21
N MET A 193 -11.32 1.81 7.79
CA MET A 193 -12.07 2.76 8.64
C MET A 193 -13.14 2.07 9.50
N ARG A 194 -13.24 0.74 9.46
CA ARG A 194 -14.27 -0.08 10.12
C ARG A 194 -15.72 0.25 9.69
N LYS A 195 -15.89 0.89 8.55
CA LYS A 195 -17.17 1.17 7.89
C LYS A 195 -17.52 -0.02 7.02
N TYR A 196 -17.95 -1.13 7.66
CA TYR A 196 -18.15 -2.41 7.00
C TYR A 196 -19.32 -2.40 6.00
N PRO A 197 -20.51 -1.83 6.32
CA PRO A 197 -21.60 -1.73 5.34
C PRO A 197 -21.19 -0.97 4.08
N GLU A 198 -20.47 0.16 4.23
CA GLU A 198 -19.98 0.97 3.13
C GLU A 198 -18.86 0.26 2.33
N ALA A 199 -18.16 -0.70 2.95
CA ALA A 199 -17.15 -1.52 2.27
C ALA A 199 -17.76 -2.63 1.41
N LEU A 200 -18.94 -3.14 1.76
CA LEU A 200 -19.63 -4.19 1.01
C LEU A 200 -20.18 -3.69 -0.32
N GLN A 201 -20.71 -2.47 -0.36
CA GLN A 201 -21.31 -1.89 -1.56
C GLN A 201 -20.36 -1.93 -2.77
N PRO A 202 -19.13 -1.35 -2.72
CA PRO A 202 -18.21 -1.43 -3.86
C PRO A 202 -17.77 -2.86 -4.21
N CYS A 203 -17.78 -3.81 -3.25
CA CYS A 203 -17.54 -5.21 -3.58
C CYS A 203 -18.66 -5.78 -4.45
N ASP A 204 -19.91 -5.54 -4.08
CA ASP A 204 -21.08 -6.06 -4.79
C ASP A 204 -21.21 -5.44 -6.19
N GLU A 205 -21.01 -4.13 -6.29
CA GLU A 205 -21.03 -3.42 -7.57
C GLU A 205 -19.97 -3.97 -8.53
N ALA A 206 -18.71 -4.10 -8.09
CA ALA A 206 -17.65 -4.58 -8.95
C ALA A 206 -17.82 -6.05 -9.37
N ILE A 207 -18.27 -6.93 -8.45
CA ILE A 207 -18.53 -8.34 -8.76
C ILE A 207 -19.65 -8.47 -9.79
N SER A 208 -20.64 -7.58 -9.75
CA SER A 208 -21.73 -7.56 -10.72
C SER A 208 -21.33 -6.99 -12.07
N LEU A 209 -20.52 -5.91 -12.08
CA LEU A 209 -20.14 -5.21 -13.31
C LEU A 209 -18.99 -5.90 -14.07
N TYR A 210 -18.07 -6.56 -13.35
CA TYR A 210 -16.85 -7.14 -13.90
C TYR A 210 -16.65 -8.60 -13.46
N PRO A 211 -17.63 -9.50 -13.71
CA PRO A 211 -17.59 -10.89 -13.18
C PRO A 211 -16.41 -11.70 -13.69
N ASP A 212 -15.93 -11.40 -14.91
CA ASP A 212 -14.86 -12.08 -15.61
C ASP A 212 -13.48 -11.43 -15.40
N TYR A 213 -13.41 -10.38 -14.60
CA TYR A 213 -12.14 -9.74 -14.32
C TYR A 213 -11.16 -10.72 -13.63
N LYS A 214 -9.93 -10.82 -14.17
CA LYS A 214 -8.90 -11.79 -13.75
C LYS A 214 -8.68 -11.85 -12.22
N ARG A 215 -8.80 -10.72 -11.52
CA ARG A 215 -8.58 -10.60 -10.08
C ARG A 215 -9.86 -10.34 -9.27
N ILE A 216 -11.01 -10.69 -9.82
CA ILE A 216 -12.29 -10.49 -9.12
C ILE A 216 -12.38 -11.29 -7.81
N SER A 217 -11.60 -12.38 -7.68
CA SER A 217 -11.49 -13.16 -6.45
C SER A 217 -11.09 -12.30 -5.25
N ALA A 218 -10.22 -11.30 -5.45
CA ALA A 218 -9.79 -10.40 -4.38
C ALA A 218 -10.94 -9.58 -3.75
N LEU A 219 -11.95 -9.22 -4.56
CA LEU A 219 -13.17 -8.56 -4.08
C LEU A 219 -14.10 -9.54 -3.37
N ARG A 220 -14.23 -10.77 -3.89
CA ARG A 220 -15.02 -11.84 -3.24
C ARG A 220 -14.42 -12.20 -1.88
N GLU A 221 -13.12 -12.42 -1.80
CA GLU A 221 -12.39 -12.69 -0.55
C GLU A 221 -12.51 -11.53 0.45
N LEU A 222 -12.41 -10.29 -0.03
CA LEU A 222 -12.61 -9.12 0.83
C LEU A 222 -14.02 -9.08 1.41
N LYS A 223 -15.06 -9.31 0.57
CA LYS A 223 -16.45 -9.39 0.99
C LYS A 223 -16.66 -10.48 2.02
N GLU A 224 -16.17 -11.70 1.76
CA GLU A 224 -16.23 -12.82 2.69
C GLU A 224 -15.54 -12.49 4.02
N SER A 225 -14.34 -11.91 3.98
CA SER A 225 -13.62 -11.51 5.20
C SER A 225 -14.37 -10.48 6.05
N ILE A 226 -15.18 -9.61 5.42
CA ILE A 226 -16.04 -8.65 6.11
C ILE A 226 -17.23 -9.34 6.75
N LEU A 227 -17.84 -10.30 6.04
CA LEU A 227 -19.05 -11.02 6.49
C LEU A 227 -18.73 -12.13 7.49
N GLN A 228 -17.48 -12.61 7.52
CA GLN A 228 -17.08 -13.70 8.41
C GLN A 228 -17.29 -13.35 9.88
N PRO A 229 -17.92 -14.23 10.67
CA PRO A 229 -18.01 -14.07 12.11
C PRO A 229 -16.67 -13.95 12.78
N GLN A 230 -16.53 -13.03 13.70
CA GLN A 230 -15.29 -12.82 14.46
C GLN A 230 -15.59 -12.66 15.94
N LEU A 231 -14.81 -13.35 16.77
CA LEU A 231 -14.82 -13.23 18.22
C LEU A 231 -13.37 -13.15 18.71
N ASN A 232 -13.07 -12.12 19.47
CA ASN A 232 -11.79 -11.98 20.15
C ASN A 232 -12.02 -11.75 21.63
N LEU A 233 -11.43 -12.60 22.45
CA LEU A 233 -11.48 -12.57 23.91
C LEU A 233 -10.08 -12.21 24.44
N THR A 234 -10.04 -11.20 25.29
CA THR A 234 -8.81 -10.80 25.99
C THR A 234 -9.11 -10.75 27.48
N ALA A 235 -8.34 -11.48 28.26
CA ALA A 235 -8.41 -11.48 29.73
C ALA A 235 -7.10 -10.98 30.33
N SER A 236 -7.11 -10.53 31.57
CA SER A 236 -5.90 -10.36 32.36
C SER A 236 -5.21 -11.74 32.54
N LYS A 237 -3.88 -11.77 32.42
CA LYS A 237 -3.11 -13.04 32.56
C LYS A 237 -3.23 -13.68 33.95
N ALA A 238 -3.43 -12.87 34.96
CA ALA A 238 -3.62 -13.31 36.34
C ALA A 238 -4.51 -12.32 37.10
N THR A 239 -5.29 -12.84 38.05
CA THR A 239 -6.06 -12.09 39.03
C THR A 239 -5.80 -12.69 40.41
N TYR A 240 -5.83 -11.87 41.46
CA TYR A 240 -5.72 -12.37 42.85
C TYR A 240 -7.02 -13.03 43.28
N PRO A 241 -6.95 -14.02 44.19
CA PRO A 241 -8.16 -14.59 44.80
C PRO A 241 -9.06 -13.49 45.38
N GLY A 242 -10.32 -13.49 45.02
CA GLY A 242 -11.32 -12.47 45.44
C GLY A 242 -11.46 -11.29 44.49
N ASP A 243 -10.59 -11.11 43.50
CA ASP A 243 -10.69 -10.08 42.52
C ASP A 243 -11.64 -10.47 41.35
N SER A 244 -12.19 -9.48 40.67
CA SER A 244 -13.02 -9.69 39.50
C SER A 244 -12.18 -9.90 38.23
N LEU A 245 -12.41 -11.01 37.50
CA LEU A 245 -11.81 -11.23 36.20
C LEU A 245 -12.53 -10.36 35.15
N LYS A 246 -11.77 -9.44 34.53
CA LYS A 246 -12.30 -8.62 33.46
C LYS A 246 -12.01 -9.26 32.10
N LEU A 247 -13.05 -9.61 31.37
CA LEU A 247 -12.97 -10.07 30.00
C LEU A 247 -13.32 -8.92 29.04
N ARG A 248 -12.42 -8.65 28.09
CA ARG A 248 -12.75 -7.76 26.97
C ARG A 248 -13.14 -8.63 25.78
N VAL A 249 -14.36 -8.46 25.33
CA VAL A 249 -14.91 -9.16 24.17
C VAL A 249 -15.04 -8.18 23.03
N THR A 250 -14.48 -8.53 21.89
CA THR A 250 -14.71 -7.82 20.62
C THR A 250 -15.28 -8.82 19.64
N HIS A 251 -16.46 -8.54 19.11
CA HIS A 251 -17.13 -9.43 18.17
C HIS A 251 -17.64 -8.68 16.95
N ARG A 252 -17.85 -9.40 15.86
CA ARG A 252 -18.47 -8.91 14.62
C ARG A 252 -19.25 -10.05 13.96
N ASN A 253 -20.42 -9.74 13.40
CA ASN A 253 -21.28 -10.69 12.70
C ASN A 253 -21.63 -11.93 13.54
N LEU A 254 -21.85 -11.73 14.83
CA LEU A 254 -22.31 -12.74 15.79
C LEU A 254 -23.54 -12.21 16.50
N ASP A 255 -24.61 -12.96 16.49
CA ASP A 255 -25.86 -12.63 17.22
C ASP A 255 -25.72 -12.85 18.73
N GLY A 256 -24.79 -13.72 19.12
CA GLY A 256 -24.49 -14.03 20.51
C GLY A 256 -23.30 -14.97 20.66
N PHE A 257 -22.82 -15.10 21.89
CA PHE A 257 -21.78 -16.07 22.26
C PHE A 257 -22.02 -16.51 23.72
N THR A 258 -21.52 -17.70 24.05
CA THR A 258 -21.56 -18.24 25.41
C THR A 258 -20.14 -18.30 25.97
N VAL A 259 -19.99 -17.85 27.21
CA VAL A 259 -18.71 -17.98 27.93
C VAL A 259 -18.86 -19.05 29.00
N ASN A 260 -18.10 -20.12 28.89
CA ASN A 260 -18.02 -21.16 29.89
C ASN A 260 -16.74 -21.01 30.72
N LEU A 261 -16.87 -20.98 32.02
CA LEU A 261 -15.73 -20.94 32.93
C LEU A 261 -15.53 -22.32 33.58
N PHE A 262 -14.36 -22.87 33.42
CA PHE A 262 -14.00 -24.16 33.99
C PHE A 262 -12.94 -24.00 35.08
N HIS A 263 -13.11 -24.68 36.22
CA HIS A 263 -12.06 -24.82 37.20
C HIS A 263 -11.13 -25.96 36.76
N THR A 264 -9.84 -25.66 36.59
CA THR A 264 -8.84 -26.67 36.25
C THR A 264 -7.65 -26.58 37.19
N THR A 265 -7.05 -27.73 37.49
CA THR A 265 -5.74 -27.79 38.15
C THR A 265 -4.66 -27.52 37.08
N LEU A 266 -3.55 -26.91 37.50
CA LEU A 266 -2.39 -26.70 36.63
C LEU A 266 -1.94 -28.05 36.06
N LEU A 267 -2.11 -28.23 34.77
CA LEU A 267 -1.63 -29.39 34.04
C LEU A 267 -0.13 -29.22 33.80
N LYS A 268 0.63 -30.30 34.03
CA LYS A 268 2.10 -30.27 33.90
C LYS A 268 2.57 -30.18 32.44
N GLU A 269 1.69 -30.53 31.48
CA GLU A 269 2.00 -30.53 30.05
C GLU A 269 0.80 -29.97 29.22
N GLU A 270 1.05 -29.12 28.23
CA GLU A 270 0.04 -28.57 27.32
C GLU A 270 -0.71 -29.64 26.49
N THR A 271 -0.14 -30.85 26.42
CA THR A 271 -0.72 -32.00 25.68
C THR A 271 -1.97 -32.57 26.38
N ASP A 272 -2.20 -32.27 27.63
CA ASP A 272 -3.31 -32.82 28.42
C ASP A 272 -4.56 -31.92 28.43
N MET A 273 -4.54 -30.80 27.74
CA MET A 273 -5.74 -29.98 27.60
C MET A 273 -6.75 -30.63 26.65
N PRO A 274 -7.99 -30.84 27.06
CA PRO A 274 -9.02 -31.31 26.15
C PRO A 274 -9.21 -30.27 25.05
N ARG A 275 -9.00 -30.69 23.81
CA ARG A 275 -9.34 -29.86 22.63
C ARG A 275 -10.86 -29.67 22.66
N ILE A 276 -11.28 -28.44 22.85
CA ILE A 276 -12.70 -28.04 22.69
C ILE A 276 -12.92 -27.97 21.16
N ASN A 277 -13.73 -28.90 20.65
CA ASN A 277 -14.20 -28.88 19.28
C ASN A 277 -15.29 -27.80 19.11
#